data_85bd6c5775d0e5b5094c55aeff0e11f4
#
_entry.id   85bd6c5775d0e5b5094c55aeff0e11f4
#
_cell.length_a   1.000
_cell.length_b   1.000
_cell.length_c   1.000
_cell.angle_alpha   90.00
_cell.angle_beta   90.00
_cell.angle_gamma   90.00
#
_symmetry.space_group_name_H-M   'P 1'
#
loop_
_entity.id
_entity.type
_entity.pdbx_description
1 polymer ?
#
loop_
_entity_poly.entity_id
_entity_poly.type
_entity_poly.pdbx_seq_one_letter_code
_entity_poly.pdbx_strand_id
1 'polypeptide(L)'
;PIYIEIGMGKGNFIIKNAIANPNINYIGIEMYDSVILRAVEKTNELELNNLYLIRMDARLIEEVFDKEIDLIYLNFSDPWPKERHTKRRLTSPRFLARYDSIFKDKKHIIMKTDNIDLFNYSVESLKEYGYNINDISNDLHSYKDNIITTEYEDKFTSKGIKINYFDASKN
;
A
#
# COMPACT_ATOMS: atom_id res chain seq x y z
N PRO A 1 -1.19 -6.98 15.51
CA PRO A 1 -1.67 -6.73 14.14
C PRO A 1 -0.56 -6.92 13.10
N ILE A 2 -0.94 -7.27 11.88
CA ILE A 2 -0.02 -7.42 10.75
C ILE A 2 -0.49 -6.48 9.63
N TYR A 3 0.36 -5.52 9.26
CA TYR A 3 0.12 -4.59 8.18
C TYR A 3 1.09 -4.87 7.04
N ILE A 4 0.62 -4.85 5.81
CA ILE A 4 1.47 -5.07 4.65
C ILE A 4 1.47 -3.86 3.73
N GLU A 5 2.60 -3.61 3.07
CA GLU A 5 2.70 -2.67 1.95
C GLU A 5 3.02 -3.46 0.69
N ILE A 6 2.15 -3.38 -0.31
CA ILE A 6 2.34 -4.03 -1.60
C ILE A 6 3.03 -3.04 -2.54
N GLY A 7 4.22 -3.41 -3.03
CA GLY A 7 5.04 -2.52 -3.83
C GLY A 7 5.79 -1.51 -2.96
N MET A 8 6.50 -1.98 -1.96
CA MET A 8 7.17 -1.10 -0.98
C MET A 8 8.34 -0.28 -1.55
N GLY A 9 8.78 -0.57 -2.74
CA GLY A 9 9.94 0.08 -3.33
C GLY A 9 11.19 -0.12 -2.48
N LYS A 10 11.92 0.97 -2.21
CA LYS A 10 13.14 0.95 -1.38
C LYS A 10 12.85 0.92 0.13
N GLY A 11 11.59 0.86 0.52
CA GLY A 11 11.17 0.58 1.88
C GLY A 11 11.09 1.76 2.84
N ASN A 12 11.24 2.99 2.40
CA ASN A 12 11.24 4.16 3.31
C ASN A 12 9.96 4.26 4.14
N PHE A 13 8.79 4.08 3.52
CA PHE A 13 7.51 4.18 4.21
C PHE A 13 7.37 3.09 5.27
N ILE A 14 7.60 1.84 4.91
CA ILE A 14 7.36 0.72 5.82
C ILE A 14 8.39 0.66 6.95
N ILE A 15 9.64 1.06 6.67
CA ILE A 15 10.68 1.15 7.70
C ILE A 15 10.30 2.20 8.74
N LYS A 16 9.89 3.40 8.31
CA LYS A 16 9.46 4.47 9.22
C LYS A 16 8.25 4.06 10.06
N ASN A 17 7.29 3.35 9.45
CA ASN A 17 6.15 2.81 10.18
C ASN A 17 6.57 1.81 11.24
N ALA A 18 7.45 0.88 10.91
CA ALA A 18 7.93 -0.14 11.86
C ALA A 18 8.66 0.50 13.04
N ILE A 19 9.47 1.53 12.80
CA ILE A 19 10.15 2.28 13.86
C ILE A 19 9.14 2.98 14.77
N ALA A 20 8.14 3.63 14.18
CA ALA A 20 7.15 4.42 14.92
C ALA A 20 6.14 3.55 15.70
N ASN A 21 5.92 2.31 15.28
CA ASN A 21 4.88 1.44 15.83
C ASN A 21 5.44 0.05 16.18
N PRO A 22 6.20 -0.07 17.30
CA PRO A 22 6.87 -1.32 17.64
C PRO A 22 5.93 -2.50 17.97
N ASN A 23 4.66 -2.22 18.24
CA ASN A 23 3.66 -3.25 18.57
C ASN A 23 2.89 -3.77 17.33
N ILE A 24 3.21 -3.26 16.15
CA ILE A 24 2.61 -3.70 14.88
C ILE A 24 3.67 -4.41 14.06
N ASN A 25 3.34 -5.56 13.51
CA ASN A 25 4.22 -6.26 12.59
C ASN A 25 3.97 -5.77 11.17
N TYR A 26 5.04 -5.39 10.49
CA TYR A 26 4.99 -4.88 9.12
C TYR A 26 5.65 -5.84 8.16
N ILE A 27 5.03 -6.05 7.00
CA ILE A 27 5.58 -6.87 5.93
C ILE A 27 5.61 -6.03 4.66
N GLY A 28 6.80 -5.81 4.12
CA GLY A 28 7.00 -5.14 2.84
C GLY A 28 7.12 -6.14 1.71
N ILE A 29 6.34 -5.93 0.66
CA ILE A 29 6.32 -6.80 -0.52
C ILE A 29 6.86 -6.01 -1.71
N GLU A 30 7.83 -6.58 -2.43
CA GLU A 30 8.41 -6.00 -3.62
C GLU A 30 8.76 -7.11 -4.62
N MET A 31 8.42 -6.90 -5.88
CA MET A 31 8.63 -7.88 -6.94
C MET A 31 10.05 -7.85 -7.52
N TYR A 32 10.67 -6.68 -7.56
CA TYR A 32 11.95 -6.46 -8.24
C TYR A 32 13.15 -6.61 -7.33
N ASP A 33 14.09 -7.50 -7.71
CA ASP A 33 15.31 -7.82 -6.95
C ASP A 33 16.16 -6.60 -6.60
N SER A 34 16.42 -5.75 -7.60
CA SER A 34 17.28 -4.58 -7.42
C SER A 34 16.68 -3.56 -6.46
N VAL A 35 15.37 -3.48 -6.41
CA VAL A 35 14.64 -2.54 -5.55
C VAL A 35 14.58 -3.07 -4.12
N ILE A 36 14.22 -4.34 -3.93
CA ILE A 36 14.14 -4.93 -2.58
C ILE A 36 15.52 -4.97 -1.93
N LEU A 37 16.57 -5.16 -2.70
CA LEU A 37 17.95 -5.14 -2.18
C LEU A 37 18.27 -3.84 -1.44
N ARG A 38 17.79 -2.69 -1.96
CA ARG A 38 17.97 -1.40 -1.29
C ARG A 38 17.28 -1.34 0.05
N ALA A 39 16.08 -1.91 0.14
CA ALA A 39 15.36 -2.00 1.42
C ALA A 39 16.11 -2.90 2.42
N VAL A 40 16.60 -4.04 1.97
CA VAL A 40 17.39 -4.98 2.79
C VAL A 40 18.65 -4.30 3.33
N GLU A 41 19.39 -3.57 2.48
CA GLU A 41 20.58 -2.84 2.90
C GLU A 41 20.27 -1.82 4.01
N LYS A 42 19.15 -1.10 3.89
CA LYS A 42 18.72 -0.14 4.92
C LYS A 42 18.35 -0.83 6.24
N THR A 43 17.68 -1.99 6.17
CA THR A 43 17.21 -2.70 7.37
C THR A 43 18.32 -3.46 8.09
N ASN A 44 19.38 -3.85 7.38
CA ASN A 44 20.52 -4.55 8.00
C ASN A 44 21.22 -3.73 9.10
N GLU A 45 21.15 -2.41 9.02
CA GLU A 45 21.72 -1.51 10.02
C GLU A 45 20.77 -1.21 11.16
N LEU A 46 19.51 -1.66 11.06
CA LEU A 46 18.45 -1.41 12.02
C LEU A 46 18.06 -2.73 12.72
N GLU A 47 17.98 -2.67 14.05
CA GLU A 47 17.55 -3.82 14.84
C GLU A 47 16.02 -3.83 15.01
N LEU A 48 15.29 -4.03 13.90
CA LEU A 48 13.82 -4.06 13.88
C LEU A 48 13.29 -5.48 13.99
N ASN A 49 12.56 -5.77 15.05
CA ASN A 49 11.96 -7.10 15.29
C ASN A 49 10.56 -7.24 14.67
N ASN A 50 10.00 -6.16 14.15
CA ASN A 50 8.62 -6.08 13.65
C ASN A 50 8.54 -5.73 12.17
N LEU A 51 9.62 -5.93 11.41
CA LEU A 51 9.65 -5.69 9.97
C LEU A 51 10.19 -6.90 9.22
N TYR A 52 9.44 -7.34 8.22
CA TYR A 52 9.76 -8.46 7.35
C TYR A 52 9.67 -8.02 5.89
N LEU A 53 10.62 -8.44 5.06
CA LEU A 53 10.66 -8.10 3.65
C LEU A 53 10.53 -9.38 2.82
N ILE A 54 9.60 -9.39 1.87
CA ILE A 54 9.33 -10.54 1.01
C ILE A 54 9.43 -10.12 -0.45
N ARG A 55 10.28 -10.84 -1.21
CA ARG A 55 10.27 -10.71 -2.66
C ARG A 55 9.20 -11.62 -3.24
N MET A 56 8.16 -11.03 -3.81
CA MET A 56 7.09 -11.78 -4.45
C MET A 56 6.27 -10.91 -5.39
N ASP A 57 5.57 -11.56 -6.31
CA ASP A 57 4.55 -10.95 -7.15
C ASP A 57 3.22 -10.93 -6.38
N ALA A 58 2.54 -9.78 -6.34
CA ALA A 58 1.27 -9.62 -5.62
C ALA A 58 0.15 -10.56 -6.14
N ARG A 59 0.27 -11.06 -7.36
CA ARG A 59 -0.68 -12.07 -7.91
C ARG A 59 -0.67 -13.39 -7.14
N LEU A 60 0.36 -13.63 -6.34
CA LEU A 60 0.54 -14.85 -5.55
C LEU A 60 0.24 -14.62 -4.06
N ILE A 61 -0.36 -13.49 -3.71
CA ILE A 61 -0.52 -13.09 -2.31
C ILE A 61 -1.33 -14.10 -1.49
N GLU A 62 -2.32 -14.73 -2.09
CA GLU A 62 -3.16 -15.74 -1.45
C GLU A 62 -2.45 -17.09 -1.23
N GLU A 63 -1.30 -17.30 -1.86
CA GLU A 63 -0.46 -18.47 -1.64
C GLU A 63 0.53 -18.28 -0.49
N VAL A 64 0.73 -17.03 -0.06
CA VAL A 64 1.71 -16.66 0.96
C VAL A 64 1.06 -16.38 2.31
N PHE A 65 -0.12 -15.76 2.31
CA PHE A 65 -0.84 -15.38 3.53
C PHE A 65 -2.17 -16.11 3.64
N ASP A 66 -2.61 -16.34 4.89
CA ASP A 66 -3.90 -16.96 5.19
C ASP A 66 -4.57 -16.25 6.36
N LYS A 67 -5.58 -15.44 6.10
CA LYS A 67 -6.46 -14.77 7.08
C LYS A 67 -5.73 -14.17 8.29
N GLU A 68 -4.63 -13.49 8.03
CA GLU A 68 -3.78 -12.94 9.08
C GLU A 68 -3.49 -11.44 8.92
N ILE A 69 -3.90 -10.84 7.82
CA ILE A 69 -3.59 -9.44 7.51
C ILE A 69 -4.70 -8.53 8.03
N ASP A 70 -4.29 -7.44 8.71
CA ASP A 70 -5.21 -6.45 9.28
C ASP A 70 -5.34 -5.20 8.41
N LEU A 71 -4.29 -4.85 7.65
CA LEU A 71 -4.27 -3.64 6.82
C LEU A 71 -3.34 -3.80 5.62
N ILE A 72 -3.78 -3.32 4.46
CA ILE A 72 -2.98 -3.23 3.24
C ILE A 72 -2.74 -1.77 2.89
N TYR A 73 -1.47 -1.39 2.73
CA TYR A 73 -1.06 -0.11 2.17
C TYR A 73 -0.74 -0.26 0.68
N LEU A 74 -1.31 0.62 -0.14
CA LEU A 74 -1.04 0.72 -1.57
C LEU A 74 -0.52 2.14 -1.85
N ASN A 75 0.79 2.28 -1.97
CA ASN A 75 1.45 3.57 -2.15
C ASN A 75 2.06 3.68 -3.54
N PHE A 76 1.55 4.60 -4.36
CA PHE A 76 2.07 4.91 -5.70
C PHE A 76 2.21 3.67 -6.59
N SER A 77 1.20 2.82 -6.55
CA SER A 77 1.11 1.62 -7.39
C SER A 77 1.10 1.98 -8.88
N ASP A 78 1.52 1.05 -9.72
CA ASP A 78 1.47 1.22 -11.18
C ASP A 78 0.06 1.56 -11.64
N PRO A 79 -0.12 2.66 -12.39
CA PRO A 79 -1.45 3.14 -12.76
C PRO A 79 -2.09 2.34 -13.89
N TRP A 80 -1.31 1.61 -14.69
CA TRP A 80 -1.81 0.83 -15.84
C TRP A 80 -2.82 1.63 -16.67
N PRO A 81 -2.39 2.70 -17.38
CA PRO A 81 -3.31 3.67 -17.97
C PRO A 81 -4.12 3.13 -19.15
N LYS A 82 -3.67 2.05 -19.78
CA LYS A 82 -4.40 1.43 -20.89
C LYS A 82 -5.59 0.64 -20.38
N GLU A 83 -6.75 0.84 -20.96
CA GLU A 83 -8.00 0.16 -20.58
C GLU A 83 -7.86 -1.36 -20.53
N ARG A 84 -7.16 -1.96 -21.49
CA ARG A 84 -6.90 -3.42 -21.53
C ARG A 84 -6.09 -3.94 -20.33
N HIS A 85 -5.43 -3.04 -19.57
CA HIS A 85 -4.59 -3.39 -18.42
C HIS A 85 -5.23 -3.08 -17.07
N THR A 86 -6.49 -2.63 -17.03
CA THR A 86 -7.15 -2.25 -15.76
C THR A 86 -7.19 -3.38 -14.73
N LYS A 87 -7.27 -4.62 -15.19
CA LYS A 87 -7.25 -5.82 -14.32
C LYS A 87 -5.93 -5.99 -13.55
N ARG A 88 -4.85 -5.36 -14.02
CA ARG A 88 -3.53 -5.39 -13.38
C ARG A 88 -3.41 -4.42 -12.21
N ARG A 89 -4.33 -3.46 -12.11
CA ARG A 89 -4.37 -2.50 -11.01
C ARG A 89 -4.61 -3.24 -9.69
N LEU A 90 -3.87 -2.85 -8.65
CA LEU A 90 -3.98 -3.50 -7.33
C LEU A 90 -5.32 -3.26 -6.63
N THR A 91 -6.15 -2.38 -7.15
CA THR A 91 -7.51 -2.11 -6.68
C THR A 91 -8.59 -2.68 -7.59
N SER A 92 -8.23 -3.45 -8.61
CA SER A 92 -9.21 -4.12 -9.47
C SER A 92 -9.99 -5.19 -8.70
N PRO A 93 -11.23 -5.54 -9.14
CA PRO A 93 -12.01 -6.58 -8.49
C PRO A 93 -11.25 -7.91 -8.37
N ARG A 94 -10.40 -8.22 -9.33
CA ARG A 94 -9.53 -9.41 -9.31
C ARG A 94 -8.61 -9.41 -8.10
N PHE A 95 -7.96 -8.29 -7.81
CA PHE A 95 -7.09 -8.17 -6.65
C PHE A 95 -7.88 -8.07 -5.35
N LEU A 96 -9.00 -7.36 -5.34
CA LEU A 96 -9.85 -7.28 -4.14
C LEU A 96 -10.34 -8.67 -3.71
N ALA A 97 -10.64 -9.54 -4.67
CA ALA A 97 -11.00 -10.94 -4.39
C ALA A 97 -9.84 -11.73 -3.77
N ARG A 98 -8.60 -11.49 -4.23
CA ARG A 98 -7.40 -12.10 -3.63
C ARG A 98 -7.20 -11.66 -2.19
N TYR A 99 -7.43 -10.37 -1.90
CA TYR A 99 -7.29 -9.84 -0.55
C TYR A 99 -8.32 -10.41 0.42
N ASP A 100 -9.49 -10.81 -0.07
CA ASP A 100 -10.52 -11.45 0.78
C ASP A 100 -10.00 -12.70 1.49
N SER A 101 -9.10 -13.44 0.85
CA SER A 101 -8.55 -14.67 1.45
C SER A 101 -7.43 -14.44 2.45
N ILE A 102 -6.87 -13.25 2.51
CA ILE A 102 -5.73 -12.95 3.40
C ILE A 102 -6.10 -12.05 4.58
N PHE A 103 -7.21 -11.30 4.50
CA PHE A 103 -7.67 -10.50 5.64
C PHE A 103 -8.17 -11.38 6.77
N LYS A 104 -7.74 -11.06 8.00
CA LYS A 104 -8.14 -11.78 9.20
C LYS A 104 -9.64 -11.60 9.52
N ASP A 105 -10.05 -10.37 9.69
CA ASP A 105 -11.42 -9.98 10.03
C ASP A 105 -11.88 -8.84 9.12
N LYS A 106 -11.73 -7.61 9.58
CA LYS A 106 -12.06 -6.41 8.83
C LYS A 106 -11.09 -6.21 7.66
N LYS A 107 -11.63 -6.00 6.48
CA LYS A 107 -10.83 -5.67 5.30
C LYS A 107 -10.53 -4.18 5.33
N HIS A 108 -9.27 -3.80 5.26
CA HIS A 108 -8.84 -2.41 5.41
C HIS A 108 -7.73 -2.09 4.41
N ILE A 109 -7.95 -1.08 3.59
CA ILE A 109 -7.01 -0.64 2.55
C ILE A 109 -6.84 0.87 2.65
N ILE A 110 -5.58 1.30 2.69
CA ILE A 110 -5.20 2.72 2.62
C ILE A 110 -4.36 2.92 1.36
N MET A 111 -4.72 3.92 0.57
CA MET A 111 -4.07 4.21 -0.70
C MET A 111 -3.60 5.64 -0.79
N LYS A 112 -2.42 5.82 -1.38
CA LYS A 112 -1.90 7.12 -1.83
C LYS A 112 -1.46 7.02 -3.27
N THR A 113 -1.76 8.03 -4.08
CA THR A 113 -1.28 8.13 -5.46
C THR A 113 -1.32 9.57 -5.96
N ASP A 114 -0.38 9.92 -6.82
CA ASP A 114 -0.40 11.17 -7.58
C ASP A 114 -1.29 11.09 -8.82
N ASN A 115 -1.63 9.87 -9.26
CA ASN A 115 -2.39 9.63 -10.49
C ASN A 115 -3.89 9.68 -10.22
N ILE A 116 -4.55 10.74 -10.71
CA ILE A 116 -5.97 10.95 -10.47
C ILE A 116 -6.86 9.90 -11.13
N ASP A 117 -6.50 9.39 -12.28
CA ASP A 117 -7.28 8.37 -12.98
C ASP A 117 -7.28 7.05 -12.20
N LEU A 118 -6.12 6.63 -11.71
CA LEU A 118 -6.01 5.46 -10.83
C LEU A 118 -6.80 5.68 -9.54
N PHE A 119 -6.72 6.88 -8.95
CA PHE A 119 -7.43 7.21 -7.73
C PHE A 119 -8.94 7.09 -7.91
N ASN A 120 -9.49 7.73 -8.94
CA ASN A 120 -10.93 7.70 -9.21
C ASN A 120 -11.42 6.28 -9.51
N TYR A 121 -10.67 5.54 -10.32
CA TYR A 121 -10.95 4.12 -10.57
C TYR A 121 -10.97 3.31 -9.26
N SER A 122 -9.99 3.53 -8.41
CA SER A 122 -9.83 2.78 -7.16
C SER A 122 -10.99 3.03 -6.19
N VAL A 123 -11.40 4.29 -6.04
CA VAL A 123 -12.55 4.66 -5.21
C VAL A 123 -13.81 3.95 -5.70
N GLU A 124 -14.08 4.02 -7.00
CA GLU A 124 -15.25 3.34 -7.60
C GLU A 124 -15.19 1.82 -7.42
N SER A 125 -14.03 1.22 -7.71
CA SER A 125 -13.83 -0.23 -7.60
C SER A 125 -14.08 -0.73 -6.17
N LEU A 126 -13.53 -0.03 -5.17
CA LEU A 126 -13.73 -0.40 -3.77
C LEU A 126 -15.20 -0.23 -3.34
N LYS A 127 -15.84 0.86 -3.72
CA LYS A 127 -17.26 1.08 -3.43
C LYS A 127 -18.14 -0.01 -4.04
N GLU A 128 -17.93 -0.33 -5.30
CA GLU A 128 -18.69 -1.40 -5.99
C GLU A 128 -18.45 -2.76 -5.35
N TYR A 129 -17.25 -3.00 -4.81
CA TYR A 129 -16.93 -4.25 -4.12
C TYR A 129 -17.48 -4.30 -2.68
N GLY A 130 -18.04 -3.20 -2.19
CA GLY A 130 -18.70 -3.13 -0.89
C GLY A 130 -17.89 -2.47 0.23
N TYR A 131 -16.76 -1.82 -0.10
CA TYR A 131 -16.01 -1.03 0.89
C TYR A 131 -16.69 0.29 1.18
N ASN A 132 -16.59 0.73 2.41
CA ASN A 132 -16.94 2.08 2.82
C ASN A 132 -15.69 2.95 2.76
N ILE A 133 -15.81 4.15 2.23
CA ILE A 133 -14.74 5.15 2.26
C ILE A 133 -14.83 5.89 3.59
N ASN A 134 -13.89 5.65 4.48
CA ASN A 134 -13.86 6.23 5.82
C ASN A 134 -13.29 7.64 5.81
N ASP A 135 -12.32 7.89 4.92
CA ASP A 135 -11.63 9.15 4.79
C ASP A 135 -11.11 9.29 3.36
N ILE A 136 -11.09 10.51 2.82
CA ILE A 136 -10.70 10.77 1.44
C ILE A 136 -10.19 12.21 1.28
N SER A 137 -9.13 12.40 0.50
CA SER A 137 -8.62 13.73 0.14
C SER A 137 -7.90 13.68 -1.20
N ASN A 138 -8.04 14.75 -1.98
CA ASN A 138 -7.23 14.98 -3.18
C ASN A 138 -6.00 15.83 -2.89
N ASP A 139 -5.76 16.19 -1.64
CA ASP A 139 -4.62 16.97 -1.20
C ASP A 139 -4.25 16.61 0.25
N LEU A 140 -3.65 15.42 0.40
CA LEU A 140 -3.37 14.84 1.70
C LEU A 140 -2.54 15.76 2.60
N HIS A 141 -1.51 16.39 2.05
CA HIS A 141 -0.55 17.18 2.82
C HIS A 141 -1.10 18.52 3.32
N SER A 142 -2.17 19.05 2.71
CA SER A 142 -2.89 20.21 3.25
C SER A 142 -3.93 19.81 4.29
N TYR A 143 -4.30 18.54 4.32
CA TYR A 143 -5.37 17.98 5.14
C TYR A 143 -4.88 17.35 6.43
N LYS A 144 -3.73 16.68 6.40
CA LYS A 144 -3.15 15.97 7.55
C LYS A 144 -1.73 16.42 7.83
N ASP A 145 -1.36 16.42 9.12
CA ASP A 145 -0.01 16.68 9.61
C ASP A 145 0.70 15.37 9.99
N ASN A 146 2.01 15.44 10.16
CA ASN A 146 2.86 14.33 10.65
C ASN A 146 2.71 13.03 9.83
N ILE A 147 2.64 13.18 8.50
CA ILE A 147 2.45 12.07 7.58
C ILE A 147 3.77 11.32 7.39
N ILE A 148 3.74 10.00 7.56
CA ILE A 148 4.84 9.13 7.13
C ILE A 148 4.77 9.02 5.62
N THR A 149 5.87 9.37 4.95
CA THR A 149 5.91 9.50 3.50
C THR A 149 6.70 8.37 2.83
N THR A 150 6.44 8.17 1.51
CA THR A 150 7.29 7.40 0.62
C THR A 150 8.31 8.31 -0.06
N GLU A 151 9.32 7.75 -0.72
CA GLU A 151 10.26 8.51 -1.54
C GLU A 151 9.57 9.21 -2.71
N TYR A 152 8.60 8.55 -3.35
CA TYR A 152 7.79 9.14 -4.42
C TYR A 152 6.97 10.32 -3.92
N GLU A 153 6.38 10.20 -2.74
CA GLU A 153 5.59 11.26 -2.12
C GLU A 153 6.44 12.51 -1.88
N ASP A 154 7.62 12.36 -1.32
CA ASP A 154 8.55 13.46 -1.08
C ASP A 154 8.95 14.15 -2.39
N LYS A 155 9.21 13.37 -3.44
CA LYS A 155 9.53 13.89 -4.76
C LYS A 155 8.38 14.68 -5.36
N PHE A 156 7.16 14.17 -5.29
CA PHE A 156 5.98 14.84 -5.86
C PHE A 156 5.60 16.09 -5.07
N THR A 157 5.62 16.03 -3.74
CA THR A 157 5.30 17.19 -2.89
C THR A 157 6.32 18.31 -3.04
N SER A 158 7.60 17.99 -3.23
CA SER A 158 8.63 18.99 -3.52
C SER A 158 8.39 19.75 -4.82
N LYS A 159 7.65 19.15 -5.75
CA LYS A 159 7.25 19.76 -7.04
C LYS A 159 5.88 20.43 -6.99
N GLY A 160 5.24 20.49 -5.81
CA GLY A 160 3.90 21.03 -5.65
C GLY A 160 2.77 20.13 -6.16
N ILE A 161 3.05 18.86 -6.42
CA ILE A 161 2.06 17.88 -6.85
C ILE A 161 1.26 17.39 -5.65
N LYS A 162 -0.06 17.45 -5.77
CA LYS A 162 -0.98 17.01 -4.71
C LYS A 162 -1.06 15.49 -4.65
N ILE A 163 -1.20 14.96 -3.44
CA ILE A 163 -1.33 13.53 -3.21
C ILE A 163 -2.78 13.18 -2.91
N ASN A 164 -3.34 12.27 -3.71
CA ASN A 164 -4.66 11.71 -3.50
C ASN A 164 -4.56 10.57 -2.48
N TYR A 165 -5.53 10.50 -1.60
CA TYR A 165 -5.53 9.58 -0.46
C TYR A 165 -6.93 9.08 -0.15
N PHE A 166 -7.07 7.82 0.20
CA PHE A 166 -8.26 7.32 0.88
C PHE A 166 -7.92 6.24 1.91
N ASP A 167 -8.82 6.12 2.88
CA ASP A 167 -8.89 5.03 3.84
C ASP A 167 -10.24 4.35 3.64
N ALA A 168 -10.24 3.06 3.34
CA ALA A 168 -11.45 2.30 3.06
C ALA A 168 -11.48 0.99 3.81
N SER A 169 -12.67 0.58 4.24
CA SER A 169 -12.82 -0.68 4.96
C SER A 169 -14.14 -1.37 4.66
N LYS A 170 -14.14 -2.69 4.90
CA LYS A 170 -15.31 -3.56 4.75
C LYS A 170 -15.29 -4.60 5.87
N ASN A 171 -16.42 -4.78 6.50
CA ASN A 171 -16.61 -5.83 7.52
C ASN A 171 -16.76 -7.21 6.88
#